data_f2235fbce7878456af240348570bd961
#
_entry.id   f2235fbce7878456af240348570bd961
#
_cell.length_a   1.000
_cell.length_b   1.000
_cell.length_c   1.000
_cell.angle_alpha   90.00
_cell.angle_beta   90.00
_cell.angle_gamma   90.00
#
_symmetry.space_group_name_H-M   'P 1'
#
loop_
_entity.id
_entity.type
_entity.pdbx_description
1 polymer ?
#
loop_
_entity_poly.entity_id
_entity_poly.type
_entity_poly.pdbx_seq_one_letter_code
_entity_poly.pdbx_strand_id
1 'polypeptide(L)'
;MKRTLLAAALCCALPVLATPGRSTQEIIDTAPADAWRTPDPANLLYMQLDKGTVVFELAPDFAPEHVAQIKLLAQQHFWDGLSVYRVQDNYVAQFGDPDAEDKAKAKPLPPESKALPAEFTRPLAGLAFTALPDKDGWAKQVGFTDGFAVANDDKDAWLTHCYGVLGSGRNDPPDSSNGAELYVVIGQSPRYLDRNITLVGRVVHGMELLSSLPRGTNNNAGYAGYYNSPAEYTPIKNIRLGSEVPESERLALQIMKTDSPAFAEMVESRRNRSGDWFVRTAGYTDVCNISVPSRVQR
;
A
#
# COMPACT_ATOMS: atom_id res chain seq x y z
N MET A 1 28.79 5.40 -76.88
CA MET A 1 28.26 4.56 -75.76
C MET A 1 28.99 4.97 -74.47
N LYS A 2 28.36 5.79 -73.61
CA LYS A 2 28.96 6.23 -72.34
C LYS A 2 28.42 5.32 -71.25
N ARG A 3 29.25 4.57 -70.56
CA ARG A 3 28.89 3.73 -69.40
C ARG A 3 28.97 4.56 -68.13
N THR A 4 27.87 4.82 -67.52
CA THR A 4 27.76 5.46 -66.20
C THR A 4 27.92 4.38 -65.14
N LEU A 5 28.96 4.47 -64.31
CA LEU A 5 29.14 3.61 -63.11
C LEU A 5 28.33 4.21 -61.96
N LEU A 6 27.37 3.47 -61.49
CA LEU A 6 26.61 3.80 -60.26
C LEU A 6 27.42 3.23 -59.09
N ALA A 7 27.96 4.09 -58.23
CA ALA A 7 28.57 3.71 -56.96
C ALA A 7 27.51 3.58 -55.90
N ALA A 8 27.25 2.36 -55.44
CA ALA A 8 26.35 2.10 -54.30
C ALA A 8 27.11 2.36 -52.98
N ALA A 9 26.73 3.40 -52.29
CA ALA A 9 27.23 3.67 -50.93
C ALA A 9 26.56 2.72 -49.94
N LEU A 10 27.32 1.79 -49.39
CA LEU A 10 26.89 0.89 -48.32
C LEU A 10 26.93 1.65 -46.99
N CYS A 11 25.78 2.14 -46.52
CA CYS A 11 25.64 2.68 -45.17
C CYS A 11 25.68 1.53 -44.14
N CYS A 12 26.83 1.32 -43.51
CA CYS A 12 26.91 0.46 -42.32
C CYS A 12 26.24 1.18 -41.16
N ALA A 13 25.02 0.80 -40.87
CA ALA A 13 24.37 1.16 -39.58
C ALA A 13 25.10 0.42 -38.45
N LEU A 14 25.91 1.16 -37.68
CA LEU A 14 26.48 0.64 -36.44
C LEU A 14 25.31 0.37 -35.45
N PRO A 15 25.29 -0.78 -34.79
CA PRO A 15 24.32 -1.01 -33.75
C PRO A 15 24.57 0.03 -32.63
N VAL A 16 23.57 0.88 -32.36
CA VAL A 16 23.55 1.71 -31.17
C VAL A 16 23.41 0.74 -30.01
N LEU A 17 24.51 0.46 -29.32
CA LEU A 17 24.48 -0.22 -28.03
C LEU A 17 23.73 0.70 -27.08
N ALA A 18 22.47 0.34 -26.77
CA ALA A 18 21.71 1.01 -25.71
C ALA A 18 22.54 0.91 -24.44
N THR A 19 22.91 2.05 -23.86
CA THR A 19 23.54 2.11 -22.54
C THR A 19 22.58 1.43 -21.57
N PRO A 20 23.02 0.45 -20.74
CA PRO A 20 22.17 -0.14 -19.75
C PRO A 20 21.57 0.96 -18.88
N GLY A 21 20.23 1.01 -18.77
CA GLY A 21 19.56 1.95 -17.89
C GLY A 21 19.98 1.69 -16.44
N ARG A 22 19.92 2.73 -15.58
CA ARG A 22 20.19 2.58 -14.16
C ARG A 22 19.27 1.51 -13.54
N SER A 23 19.77 0.74 -12.58
CA SER A 23 18.96 -0.20 -11.82
C SER A 23 17.95 0.53 -10.94
N THR A 24 16.85 -0.13 -10.60
CA THR A 24 15.83 0.43 -9.67
C THR A 24 16.46 0.90 -8.37
N GLN A 25 17.41 0.14 -7.80
CA GLN A 25 18.08 0.51 -6.54
C GLN A 25 18.95 1.74 -6.71
N GLU A 26 19.74 1.83 -7.77
CA GLU A 26 20.56 3.01 -8.09
C GLU A 26 19.71 4.28 -8.20
N ILE A 27 18.54 4.19 -8.87
CA ILE A 27 17.61 5.33 -8.99
C ILE A 27 17.13 5.79 -7.63
N ILE A 28 16.74 4.85 -6.76
CA ILE A 28 16.26 5.14 -5.41
C ILE A 28 17.38 5.78 -4.57
N ASP A 29 18.59 5.22 -4.60
CA ASP A 29 19.72 5.65 -3.78
C ASP A 29 20.25 7.03 -4.18
N THR A 30 20.15 7.37 -5.47
CA THR A 30 20.63 8.64 -6.02
C THR A 30 19.52 9.66 -6.28
N ALA A 31 18.27 9.35 -5.90
CA ALA A 31 17.16 10.27 -6.06
C ALA A 31 17.41 11.56 -5.27
N PRO A 32 17.25 12.74 -5.91
CA PRO A 32 17.52 14.03 -5.27
C PRO A 32 16.56 14.27 -4.10
N ALA A 33 16.93 15.16 -3.19
CA ALA A 33 16.18 15.41 -1.96
C ALA A 33 14.74 15.88 -2.21
N ASP A 34 14.50 16.63 -3.28
CA ASP A 34 13.18 17.11 -3.67
C ASP A 34 12.26 16.02 -4.27
N ALA A 35 12.83 14.85 -4.62
CA ALA A 35 12.05 13.67 -5.00
C ALA A 35 11.39 12.97 -3.80
N TRP A 36 11.63 13.43 -2.58
CA TRP A 36 11.11 12.84 -1.35
C TRP A 36 10.22 13.83 -0.62
N ARG A 37 9.23 13.32 0.10
CA ARG A 37 8.40 14.08 1.04
C ARG A 37 8.46 13.46 2.42
N THR A 38 8.29 14.27 3.45
CA THR A 38 8.03 13.83 4.82
C THR A 38 6.52 13.65 4.96
N PRO A 39 6.02 12.47 5.39
CA PRO A 39 4.60 12.31 5.64
C PRO A 39 4.15 13.13 6.86
N ASP A 40 2.89 13.60 6.84
CA ASP A 40 2.30 14.34 7.96
C ASP A 40 2.13 13.40 9.17
N PRO A 41 2.74 13.69 10.33
CA PRO A 41 2.59 12.88 11.53
C PRO A 41 1.13 12.70 11.98
N ALA A 42 0.24 13.64 11.68
CA ALA A 42 -1.19 13.52 12.00
C ALA A 42 -1.90 12.45 11.14
N ASN A 43 -1.27 11.97 10.07
CA ASN A 43 -1.76 10.89 9.21
C ASN A 43 -0.93 9.61 9.34
N LEU A 44 -0.07 9.50 10.35
CA LEU A 44 0.68 8.29 10.63
C LEU A 44 0.09 7.55 11.83
N LEU A 45 0.06 6.21 11.74
CA LEU A 45 -0.19 5.33 12.88
C LEU A 45 1.05 4.48 13.14
N TYR A 46 1.50 4.47 14.39
CA TYR A 46 2.59 3.65 14.90
C TYR A 46 2.01 2.48 15.68
N MET A 47 2.04 1.28 15.12
CA MET A 47 1.67 0.04 15.79
C MET A 47 2.91 -0.58 16.42
N GLN A 48 2.94 -0.71 17.73
CA GLN A 48 4.03 -1.33 18.46
C GLN A 48 3.74 -2.81 18.69
N LEU A 49 4.56 -3.67 18.10
CA LEU A 49 4.61 -5.11 18.32
C LEU A 49 5.84 -5.47 19.18
N ASP A 50 5.92 -6.72 19.65
CA ASP A 50 7.12 -7.18 20.39
C ASP A 50 8.41 -7.10 19.57
N LYS A 51 8.32 -7.39 18.27
CA LYS A 51 9.48 -7.45 17.36
C LYS A 51 9.84 -6.11 16.71
N GLY A 52 9.06 -5.06 16.94
CA GLY A 52 9.32 -3.75 16.32
C GLY A 52 8.06 -2.95 16.06
N THR A 53 8.22 -1.88 15.30
CA THR A 53 7.18 -0.92 14.99
C THR A 53 6.75 -1.03 13.52
N VAL A 54 5.45 -1.13 13.28
CA VAL A 54 4.84 -0.96 11.96
C VAL A 54 4.28 0.45 11.87
N VAL A 55 4.58 1.17 10.78
CA VAL A 55 4.00 2.51 10.56
C VAL A 55 3.13 2.48 9.32
N PHE A 56 1.91 2.98 9.50
CA PHE A 56 0.94 3.16 8.42
C PHE A 56 0.82 4.65 8.08
N GLU A 57 0.65 4.95 6.81
CA GLU A 57 0.20 6.24 6.33
C GLU A 57 -1.28 6.15 5.98
N LEU A 58 -2.11 6.97 6.62
CA LEU A 58 -3.55 7.05 6.39
C LEU A 58 -3.85 7.90 5.15
N ALA A 59 -4.98 7.60 4.49
CA ALA A 59 -5.42 8.23 3.24
C ALA A 59 -6.72 9.04 3.44
N PRO A 60 -6.69 10.18 4.14
CA PRO A 60 -7.90 10.97 4.43
C PRO A 60 -8.62 11.48 3.18
N ASP A 61 -7.90 11.66 2.07
CA ASP A 61 -8.49 12.09 0.80
C ASP A 61 -9.39 11.02 0.16
N PHE A 62 -9.23 9.75 0.54
CA PHE A 62 -10.00 8.63 0.00
C PHE A 62 -11.08 8.12 0.95
N ALA A 63 -10.82 8.19 2.26
CA ALA A 63 -11.73 7.69 3.28
C ALA A 63 -11.77 8.63 4.51
N PRO A 64 -12.27 9.87 4.34
CA PRO A 64 -12.22 10.88 5.39
C PRO A 64 -12.93 10.47 6.68
N GLU A 65 -14.11 9.84 6.60
CA GLU A 65 -14.87 9.43 7.80
C GLU A 65 -14.19 8.26 8.52
N HIS A 66 -13.72 7.24 7.78
CA HIS A 66 -12.97 6.13 8.39
C HIS A 66 -11.66 6.62 9.00
N VAL A 67 -10.91 7.47 8.31
CA VAL A 67 -9.64 8.01 8.83
C VAL A 67 -9.89 8.84 10.10
N ALA A 68 -10.93 9.65 10.14
CA ALA A 68 -11.30 10.41 11.34
C ALA A 68 -11.63 9.46 12.51
N GLN A 69 -12.41 8.41 12.26
CA GLN A 69 -12.76 7.39 13.27
C GLN A 69 -11.51 6.61 13.75
N ILE A 70 -10.64 6.20 12.83
CA ILE A 70 -9.38 5.50 13.16
C ILE A 70 -8.48 6.39 14.04
N LYS A 71 -8.39 7.68 13.75
CA LYS A 71 -7.65 8.63 14.60
C LYS A 71 -8.26 8.73 15.99
N LEU A 72 -9.59 8.84 16.09
CA LEU A 72 -10.29 8.81 17.39
C LEU A 72 -9.98 7.53 18.16
N LEU A 73 -10.07 6.37 17.54
CA LEU A 73 -9.77 5.09 18.16
C LEU A 73 -8.33 5.01 18.67
N ALA A 74 -7.35 5.53 17.89
CA ALA A 74 -5.96 5.60 18.32
C ALA A 74 -5.78 6.52 19.53
N GLN A 75 -6.40 7.70 19.52
CA GLN A 75 -6.36 8.68 20.63
C GLN A 75 -7.01 8.13 21.91
N GLN A 76 -8.05 7.31 21.77
CA GLN A 76 -8.72 6.66 22.88
C GLN A 76 -8.07 5.31 23.28
N HIS A 77 -6.89 5.00 22.72
CA HIS A 77 -6.14 3.79 23.05
C HIS A 77 -6.93 2.49 22.81
N PHE A 78 -7.82 2.49 21.83
CA PHE A 78 -8.72 1.34 21.58
C PHE A 78 -7.96 0.04 21.34
N TRP A 79 -6.89 0.08 20.55
CA TRP A 79 -6.15 -1.14 20.20
C TRP A 79 -5.13 -1.60 21.26
N ASP A 80 -4.97 -0.88 22.38
CA ASP A 80 -4.03 -1.28 23.42
C ASP A 80 -4.43 -2.64 24.00
N GLY A 81 -3.51 -3.59 23.93
CA GLY A 81 -3.71 -4.96 24.39
C GLY A 81 -4.59 -5.84 23.50
N LEU A 82 -5.04 -5.33 22.35
CA LEU A 82 -5.67 -6.16 21.31
C LEU A 82 -4.60 -6.92 20.51
N SER A 83 -4.96 -7.55 19.41
CA SER A 83 -4.04 -8.45 18.71
C SER A 83 -4.26 -8.51 17.21
N VAL A 84 -3.22 -9.00 16.50
CA VAL A 84 -3.39 -9.59 15.18
C VAL A 84 -3.90 -11.01 15.43
N TYR A 85 -5.17 -11.26 15.13
CA TYR A 85 -5.88 -12.50 15.50
C TYR A 85 -6.21 -13.39 14.30
N ARG A 86 -5.97 -12.90 13.08
CA ARG A 86 -6.15 -13.65 11.83
C ARG A 86 -5.01 -13.33 10.87
N VAL A 87 -4.33 -14.35 10.39
CA VAL A 87 -3.29 -14.23 9.37
C VAL A 87 -3.50 -15.32 8.33
N GLN A 88 -4.15 -14.94 7.23
CA GLN A 88 -4.42 -15.86 6.14
C GLN A 88 -3.29 -15.82 5.12
N ASP A 89 -2.75 -17.00 4.81
CA ASP A 89 -1.68 -17.11 3.82
C ASP A 89 -2.11 -16.54 2.47
N ASN A 90 -1.15 -15.87 1.81
CA ASN A 90 -1.34 -15.21 0.52
C ASN A 90 -2.54 -14.24 0.46
N TYR A 91 -2.98 -13.69 1.59
CA TYR A 91 -4.13 -12.78 1.66
C TYR A 91 -3.89 -11.63 2.62
N VAL A 92 -4.30 -11.73 3.89
CA VAL A 92 -4.28 -10.62 4.84
C VAL A 92 -3.76 -11.01 6.23
N ALA A 93 -3.21 -10.01 6.95
CA ALA A 93 -3.09 -9.99 8.39
C ALA A 93 -4.13 -9.01 8.95
N GLN A 94 -5.07 -9.51 9.76
CA GLN A 94 -6.18 -8.75 10.33
C GLN A 94 -5.98 -8.57 11.82
N PHE A 95 -6.28 -7.36 12.29
CA PHE A 95 -6.11 -6.98 13.69
C PHE A 95 -7.28 -6.12 14.18
N GLY A 96 -7.53 -6.20 15.48
CA GLY A 96 -8.60 -5.53 16.17
C GLY A 96 -9.03 -6.34 17.38
N ASP A 97 -10.31 -6.32 17.68
CA ASP A 97 -10.89 -7.09 18.77
C ASP A 97 -11.35 -8.48 18.28
N PRO A 98 -10.69 -9.58 18.68
CA PRO A 98 -11.09 -10.91 18.26
C PRO A 98 -12.51 -11.31 18.75
N ASP A 99 -13.03 -10.63 19.75
CA ASP A 99 -14.36 -10.85 20.31
C ASP A 99 -15.41 -9.84 19.80
N ALA A 100 -15.11 -9.03 18.78
CA ALA A 100 -15.98 -7.95 18.28
C ALA A 100 -17.42 -8.38 17.96
N GLU A 101 -17.64 -9.63 17.56
CA GLU A 101 -18.97 -10.18 17.27
C GLU A 101 -19.71 -10.72 18.52
N ASP A 102 -19.02 -10.89 19.63
CA ASP A 102 -19.61 -11.34 20.91
C ASP A 102 -19.91 -10.12 21.78
N LYS A 103 -21.17 -9.66 21.75
CA LYS A 103 -21.60 -8.47 22.51
C LYS A 103 -21.30 -8.51 24.03
N ALA A 104 -21.08 -9.70 24.59
CA ALA A 104 -20.76 -9.86 26.01
C ALA A 104 -19.28 -9.68 26.32
N LYS A 105 -18.41 -9.81 25.30
CA LYS A 105 -16.96 -9.77 25.44
C LYS A 105 -16.32 -8.63 24.67
N ALA A 106 -16.97 -8.17 23.60
CA ALA A 106 -16.45 -7.12 22.73
C ALA A 106 -15.99 -5.90 23.52
N LYS A 107 -14.81 -5.41 23.19
CA LYS A 107 -14.28 -4.15 23.73
C LYS A 107 -15.18 -3.01 23.29
N PRO A 108 -15.75 -2.22 24.23
CA PRO A 108 -16.65 -1.13 23.86
C PRO A 108 -15.91 -0.09 23.03
N LEU A 109 -16.55 0.36 21.96
CA LEU A 109 -16.07 1.51 21.20
C LEU A 109 -16.21 2.80 22.04
N PRO A 110 -15.35 3.80 21.82
CA PRO A 110 -15.54 5.12 22.41
C PRO A 110 -16.94 5.68 22.13
N PRO A 111 -17.56 6.42 23.07
CA PRO A 111 -18.92 6.97 22.90
C PRO A 111 -19.07 7.87 21.67
N GLU A 112 -17.99 8.51 21.24
CA GLU A 112 -17.95 9.38 20.09
C GLU A 112 -17.90 8.64 18.74
N SER A 113 -17.76 7.31 18.79
CA SER A 113 -17.70 6.47 17.58
C SER A 113 -19.02 6.53 16.83
N LYS A 114 -18.91 6.57 15.49
CA LYS A 114 -20.05 6.70 14.58
C LYS A 114 -20.21 5.48 13.68
N ALA A 115 -21.41 5.27 13.17
CA ALA A 115 -21.60 4.46 11.97
C ALA A 115 -20.93 5.16 10.77
N LEU A 116 -20.21 4.40 9.96
CA LEU A 116 -19.45 4.93 8.85
C LEU A 116 -20.13 4.61 7.52
N PRO A 117 -20.18 5.57 6.58
CA PRO A 117 -20.63 5.29 5.22
C PRO A 117 -19.62 4.39 4.50
N ALA A 118 -20.03 3.76 3.40
CA ALA A 118 -19.11 3.09 2.51
C ALA A 118 -18.29 4.12 1.73
N GLU A 119 -16.98 4.19 1.97
CA GLU A 119 -16.06 5.10 1.28
C GLU A 119 -15.21 4.32 0.26
N PHE A 120 -15.88 3.69 -0.72
CA PHE A 120 -15.21 2.80 -1.67
C PHE A 120 -14.56 3.57 -2.83
N THR A 121 -15.05 4.76 -3.13
CA THR A 121 -14.57 5.64 -4.21
C THR A 121 -14.70 7.10 -3.82
N ARG A 122 -14.01 7.95 -4.58
CA ARG A 122 -14.17 9.40 -4.56
C ARG A 122 -14.20 9.94 -6.00
N PRO A 123 -14.67 11.18 -6.24
CA PRO A 123 -14.52 11.80 -7.55
C PRO A 123 -13.04 11.87 -7.97
N LEU A 124 -12.75 11.54 -9.23
CA LEU A 124 -11.42 11.72 -9.83
C LEU A 124 -11.04 13.20 -9.97
N ALA A 125 -12.04 14.06 -10.17
CA ALA A 125 -11.85 15.49 -10.30
C ALA A 125 -11.14 16.06 -9.06
N GLY A 126 -10.09 16.85 -9.29
CA GLY A 126 -9.27 17.47 -8.25
C GLY A 126 -8.20 16.55 -7.64
N LEU A 127 -8.08 15.31 -8.11
CA LEU A 127 -7.02 14.39 -7.67
C LEU A 127 -5.77 14.58 -8.53
N ALA A 128 -4.60 14.78 -7.90
CA ALA A 128 -3.31 14.79 -8.58
C ALA A 128 -2.91 13.33 -8.92
N PHE A 129 -3.27 12.88 -10.11
CA PHE A 129 -3.10 11.50 -10.55
C PHE A 129 -1.95 11.35 -11.55
N THR A 130 -0.93 10.58 -11.19
CA THR A 130 0.18 10.18 -12.06
C THR A 130 -0.11 8.81 -12.67
N ALA A 131 -0.55 8.79 -13.93
CA ALA A 131 -0.95 7.57 -14.62
C ALA A 131 0.24 6.65 -14.91
N LEU A 132 0.06 5.34 -14.78
CA LEU A 132 0.93 4.34 -15.41
C LEU A 132 0.56 4.20 -16.89
N PRO A 133 1.56 3.95 -17.77
CA PRO A 133 1.30 3.79 -19.20
C PRO A 133 0.64 2.45 -19.55
N ASP A 134 0.69 1.49 -18.64
CA ASP A 134 0.27 0.12 -18.90
C ASP A 134 -1.23 -0.08 -18.61
N LYS A 135 -1.85 -0.98 -19.35
CA LYS A 135 -3.25 -1.35 -19.17
C LYS A 135 -3.42 -2.15 -17.88
N ASP A 136 -4.55 -1.94 -17.21
CA ASP A 136 -4.95 -2.70 -16.03
C ASP A 136 -6.13 -3.63 -16.37
N GLY A 137 -6.19 -4.78 -15.72
CA GLY A 137 -7.27 -5.76 -15.92
C GLY A 137 -8.54 -5.45 -15.11
N TRP A 138 -8.47 -4.49 -14.17
CA TRP A 138 -9.51 -4.21 -13.18
C TRP A 138 -10.09 -2.80 -13.30
N ALA A 139 -9.38 -1.90 -13.97
CA ALA A 139 -9.74 -0.50 -14.06
C ALA A 139 -9.39 0.08 -15.44
N LYS A 140 -9.97 1.21 -15.78
CA LYS A 140 -9.70 1.90 -17.03
C LYS A 140 -8.28 2.48 -17.05
N GLN A 141 -7.86 3.05 -15.92
CA GLN A 141 -6.51 3.54 -15.69
C GLN A 141 -6.05 3.20 -14.28
N VAL A 142 -4.76 3.03 -14.12
CA VAL A 142 -4.09 2.87 -12.82
C VAL A 142 -2.88 3.80 -12.75
N GLY A 143 -2.48 4.12 -11.55
CA GLY A 143 -1.35 5.03 -11.31
C GLY A 143 -1.19 5.34 -9.83
N PHE A 144 -0.74 6.55 -9.54
CA PHE A 144 -0.42 6.95 -8.18
C PHE A 144 -0.92 8.36 -7.86
N THR A 145 -1.26 8.55 -6.60
CA THR A 145 -1.54 9.85 -6.00
C THR A 145 -0.87 9.91 -4.65
N ASP A 146 0.04 10.85 -4.49
CA ASP A 146 0.75 11.09 -3.22
C ASP A 146 1.28 9.81 -2.54
N GLY A 147 1.83 8.89 -3.32
CA GLY A 147 2.39 7.65 -2.82
C GLY A 147 1.39 6.50 -2.69
N PHE A 148 0.12 6.70 -2.91
CA PHE A 148 -0.90 5.64 -2.91
C PHE A 148 -1.12 5.09 -4.32
N ALA A 149 -1.26 3.78 -4.44
CA ALA A 149 -1.66 3.13 -5.68
C ALA A 149 -3.17 3.32 -5.90
N VAL A 150 -3.54 3.88 -7.02
CA VAL A 150 -4.90 4.34 -7.34
C VAL A 150 -5.35 3.78 -8.68
N ALA A 151 -6.62 3.44 -8.77
CA ALA A 151 -7.29 3.12 -10.01
C ALA A 151 -8.45 4.09 -10.26
N ASN A 152 -8.86 4.27 -11.53
CA ASN A 152 -10.00 5.10 -11.89
C ASN A 152 -10.75 4.57 -13.12
N ASP A 153 -11.98 5.08 -13.31
CA ASP A 153 -12.84 4.82 -14.46
C ASP A 153 -13.19 6.10 -15.26
N ASP A 154 -12.37 7.15 -15.15
CA ASP A 154 -12.50 8.52 -15.66
C ASP A 154 -13.47 9.42 -14.85
N LYS A 155 -14.31 8.85 -14.02
CA LYS A 155 -15.26 9.58 -13.19
C LYS A 155 -14.87 9.50 -11.72
N ASP A 156 -14.68 8.28 -11.24
CA ASP A 156 -14.38 7.96 -9.87
C ASP A 156 -13.00 7.32 -9.74
N ALA A 157 -12.32 7.56 -8.63
CA ALA A 157 -11.03 6.99 -8.28
C ALA A 157 -11.12 6.26 -6.95
N TRP A 158 -10.28 5.23 -6.78
CA TRP A 158 -10.22 4.42 -5.56
C TRP A 158 -8.81 3.91 -5.30
N LEU A 159 -8.50 3.64 -4.04
CA LEU A 159 -7.29 2.92 -3.65
C LEU A 159 -7.36 1.46 -4.10
N THR A 160 -6.23 0.89 -4.48
CA THR A 160 -6.15 -0.48 -4.97
C THR A 160 -5.70 -1.45 -3.88
N HIS A 161 -6.24 -2.68 -3.90
CA HIS A 161 -5.84 -3.75 -2.97
C HIS A 161 -4.46 -4.33 -3.34
N CYS A 162 -3.43 -3.49 -3.33
CA CYS A 162 -2.05 -3.93 -3.50
C CYS A 162 -1.44 -4.42 -2.19
N TYR A 163 -0.31 -5.16 -2.27
CA TYR A 163 0.46 -5.57 -1.10
C TYR A 163 0.80 -4.39 -0.19
N GLY A 164 0.57 -4.54 1.11
CA GLY A 164 0.82 -3.50 2.11
C GLY A 164 -0.30 -2.46 2.26
N VAL A 165 -1.40 -2.53 1.48
CA VAL A 165 -2.54 -1.64 1.70
C VAL A 165 -3.26 -1.98 3.00
N LEU A 166 -3.77 -0.95 3.69
CA LEU A 166 -4.57 -1.04 4.91
C LEU A 166 -6.05 -0.85 4.56
N GLY A 167 -6.87 -1.84 4.91
CA GLY A 167 -8.31 -1.79 4.71
C GLY A 167 -9.08 -1.90 6.03
N SER A 168 -10.31 -1.41 6.02
CA SER A 168 -11.22 -1.49 7.15
C SER A 168 -12.20 -2.63 6.95
N GLY A 169 -12.18 -3.62 7.85
CA GLY A 169 -13.07 -4.77 7.83
C GLY A 169 -14.53 -4.35 7.94
N ARG A 170 -15.42 -5.13 7.32
CA ARG A 170 -16.87 -4.96 7.38
C ARG A 170 -17.59 -6.29 7.31
N ASN A 171 -18.83 -6.31 7.74
CA ASN A 171 -19.79 -7.38 7.54
C ASN A 171 -20.50 -7.23 6.16
N ASP A 172 -21.56 -8.00 5.89
CA ASP A 172 -22.25 -7.98 4.61
C ASP A 172 -22.80 -6.60 4.19
N PRO A 173 -23.45 -5.80 5.06
CA PRO A 173 -23.85 -4.45 4.70
C PRO A 173 -22.63 -3.57 4.35
N PRO A 174 -22.65 -2.79 3.25
CA PRO A 174 -21.52 -2.02 2.80
C PRO A 174 -21.08 -0.92 3.78
N ASP A 175 -21.96 -0.47 4.66
CA ASP A 175 -21.78 0.54 5.70
C ASP A 175 -21.66 -0.07 7.11
N SER A 176 -21.27 -1.34 7.21
CA SER A 176 -21.12 -2.04 8.50
C SER A 176 -19.74 -1.92 9.13
N SER A 177 -18.79 -1.26 8.48
CA SER A 177 -17.48 -0.98 9.06
C SER A 177 -17.60 0.09 10.17
N ASN A 178 -16.79 -0.08 11.22
CA ASN A 178 -16.66 0.90 12.29
C ASN A 178 -15.22 1.41 12.46
N GLY A 179 -14.30 1.03 11.56
CA GLY A 179 -12.89 1.43 11.62
C GLY A 179 -12.04 0.73 12.68
N ALA A 180 -12.63 -0.14 13.51
CA ALA A 180 -11.93 -0.83 14.61
C ALA A 180 -11.21 -2.11 14.16
N GLU A 181 -11.78 -2.81 13.17
CA GLU A 181 -11.23 -4.00 12.56
C GLU A 181 -10.48 -3.64 11.29
N LEU A 182 -9.16 -3.80 11.32
CA LEU A 182 -8.29 -3.43 10.19
C LEU A 182 -7.52 -4.65 9.68
N TYR A 183 -7.18 -4.62 8.40
CA TYR A 183 -6.34 -5.65 7.80
C TYR A 183 -5.28 -5.05 6.87
N VAL A 184 -4.16 -5.76 6.73
CA VAL A 184 -3.11 -5.46 5.76
C VAL A 184 -3.03 -6.60 4.75
N VAL A 185 -2.97 -6.27 3.47
CA VAL A 185 -2.71 -7.27 2.41
C VAL A 185 -1.26 -7.73 2.50
N ILE A 186 -1.06 -9.03 2.76
CA ILE A 186 0.28 -9.65 2.93
C ILE A 186 0.60 -10.67 1.84
N GLY A 187 -0.19 -10.75 0.81
CA GLY A 187 -0.03 -11.70 -0.29
C GLY A 187 -0.41 -11.12 -1.64
N GLN A 188 -0.91 -12.00 -2.51
CA GLN A 188 -1.36 -11.59 -3.84
C GLN A 188 -2.49 -10.55 -3.73
N SER A 189 -2.38 -9.51 -4.54
CA SER A 189 -3.30 -8.37 -4.54
C SER A 189 -4.74 -8.80 -4.85
N PRO A 190 -5.67 -8.74 -3.89
CA PRO A 190 -7.06 -9.16 -4.10
C PRO A 190 -7.86 -8.04 -4.78
N ARG A 191 -7.48 -7.65 -6.00
CA ARG A 191 -8.06 -6.55 -6.77
C ARG A 191 -9.58 -6.68 -7.00
N TYR A 192 -10.13 -7.91 -6.91
CA TYR A 192 -11.59 -8.14 -6.94
C TYR A 192 -12.33 -7.48 -5.76
N LEU A 193 -11.63 -7.10 -4.70
CA LEU A 193 -12.16 -6.35 -3.56
C LEU A 193 -12.17 -4.84 -3.79
N ASP A 194 -11.53 -4.34 -4.84
CA ASP A 194 -11.57 -2.92 -5.19
C ASP A 194 -13.02 -2.45 -5.29
N ARG A 195 -13.33 -1.31 -4.68
CA ARG A 195 -14.67 -0.71 -4.56
C ARG A 195 -15.70 -1.56 -3.79
N ASN A 196 -15.25 -2.55 -3.05
CA ASN A 196 -16.10 -3.37 -2.17
C ASN A 196 -15.75 -3.23 -0.69
N ILE A 197 -14.57 -2.72 -0.36
CA ILE A 197 -14.12 -2.48 1.00
C ILE A 197 -13.43 -1.12 1.03
N THR A 198 -13.64 -0.36 2.10
CA THR A 198 -12.96 0.92 2.31
C THR A 198 -11.49 0.70 2.62
N LEU A 199 -10.62 1.23 1.78
CA LEU A 199 -9.19 1.28 2.01
C LEU A 199 -8.83 2.62 2.66
N VAL A 200 -8.04 2.57 3.72
CA VAL A 200 -7.80 3.70 4.62
C VAL A 200 -6.36 4.15 4.68
N GLY A 201 -5.45 3.41 4.05
CA GLY A 201 -4.03 3.72 4.10
C GLY A 201 -3.14 2.61 3.56
N ARG A 202 -1.88 2.66 3.94
CA ARG A 202 -0.86 1.66 3.57
C ARG A 202 0.25 1.56 4.61
N VAL A 203 0.98 0.46 4.64
CA VAL A 203 2.23 0.33 5.40
C VAL A 203 3.33 1.12 4.71
N VAL A 204 4.08 1.92 5.47
CA VAL A 204 5.25 2.67 5.00
C VAL A 204 6.54 2.27 5.70
N HIS A 205 6.45 1.48 6.80
CA HIS A 205 7.60 0.91 7.51
C HIS A 205 7.18 -0.35 8.26
N GLY A 206 8.08 -1.33 8.36
CA GLY A 206 7.86 -2.55 9.17
C GLY A 206 6.94 -3.59 8.51
N MET A 207 6.77 -3.59 7.19
CA MET A 207 5.93 -4.55 6.48
C MET A 207 6.37 -6.01 6.71
N GLU A 208 7.67 -6.24 6.87
CA GLU A 208 8.25 -7.55 7.18
C GLU A 208 7.77 -8.13 8.50
N LEU A 209 7.41 -7.28 9.47
CA LEU A 209 6.86 -7.70 10.76
C LEU A 209 5.48 -8.33 10.61
N LEU A 210 4.67 -7.84 9.66
CA LEU A 210 3.34 -8.38 9.38
C LEU A 210 3.39 -9.59 8.44
N SER A 211 4.20 -9.50 7.38
CA SER A 211 4.29 -10.57 6.37
C SER A 211 4.98 -11.84 6.89
N SER A 212 5.77 -11.75 7.95
CA SER A 212 6.45 -12.89 8.60
C SER A 212 5.67 -13.50 9.77
N LEU A 213 4.47 -13.01 10.08
CA LEU A 213 3.65 -13.59 11.14
C LEU A 213 3.29 -15.05 10.82
N PRO A 214 3.22 -15.91 11.84
CA PRO A 214 2.69 -17.25 11.67
C PRO A 214 1.32 -17.22 11.02
N ARG A 215 1.04 -18.15 10.13
CA ARG A 215 -0.29 -18.26 9.49
C ARG A 215 -1.26 -18.98 10.43
N GLY A 216 -2.49 -18.48 10.49
CA GLY A 216 -3.56 -19.18 11.20
C GLY A 216 -3.91 -20.49 10.49
N THR A 217 -4.07 -21.54 11.27
CA THR A 217 -4.25 -22.92 10.78
C THR A 217 -5.64 -23.47 11.03
N ASN A 218 -6.61 -22.61 11.42
CA ASN A 218 -7.98 -23.04 11.59
C ASN A 218 -8.61 -23.40 10.23
N ASN A 219 -8.98 -24.67 10.07
CA ASN A 219 -9.52 -25.21 8.82
C ASN A 219 -11.05 -25.30 8.81
N ASN A 220 -11.74 -24.79 9.82
CA ASN A 220 -13.20 -24.76 9.85
C ASN A 220 -13.74 -23.81 8.75
N ALA A 221 -14.88 -24.17 8.18
CA ALA A 221 -15.52 -23.34 7.16
C ALA A 221 -15.79 -21.92 7.69
N GLY A 222 -15.38 -20.90 6.95
CA GLY A 222 -15.52 -19.49 7.34
C GLY A 222 -14.38 -18.95 8.23
N TYR A 223 -13.44 -19.80 8.69
CA TYR A 223 -12.37 -19.39 9.60
C TYR A 223 -10.96 -19.44 8.97
N ALA A 224 -10.87 -19.37 7.66
CA ALA A 224 -9.58 -19.37 6.97
C ALA A 224 -8.65 -18.27 7.50
N GLY A 225 -7.44 -18.67 7.92
CA GLY A 225 -6.43 -17.78 8.48
C GLY A 225 -6.62 -17.39 9.94
N TYR A 226 -7.70 -17.83 10.60
CA TYR A 226 -7.82 -17.67 12.04
C TYR A 226 -6.89 -18.65 12.77
N TYR A 227 -6.45 -18.29 13.95
CA TYR A 227 -5.73 -19.19 14.84
C TYR A 227 -6.69 -20.09 15.60
N ASN A 228 -6.18 -21.20 16.12
CA ASN A 228 -7.00 -22.15 16.87
C ASN A 228 -7.20 -21.73 18.34
N SER A 229 -6.32 -20.89 18.85
CA SER A 229 -6.45 -20.36 20.22
C SER A 229 -5.90 -18.95 20.36
N PRO A 230 -6.38 -18.17 21.35
CA PRO A 230 -5.85 -16.84 21.66
C PRO A 230 -4.36 -16.81 22.01
N ALA A 231 -3.78 -17.93 22.48
CA ALA A 231 -2.35 -18.03 22.77
C ALA A 231 -1.45 -17.89 21.54
N GLU A 232 -2.02 -18.06 20.34
CA GLU A 232 -1.32 -17.93 19.07
C GLU A 232 -1.37 -16.52 18.50
N TYR A 233 -2.20 -15.64 19.04
CA TYR A 233 -2.36 -14.25 18.58
C TYR A 233 -1.06 -13.46 18.76
N THR A 234 -0.81 -12.53 17.86
CA THR A 234 0.29 -11.58 18.03
C THR A 234 -0.21 -10.35 18.77
N PRO A 235 0.25 -10.10 20.00
CA PRO A 235 -0.19 -8.97 20.79
C PRO A 235 0.20 -7.63 20.16
N ILE A 236 -0.71 -6.66 20.19
CA ILE A 236 -0.46 -5.26 19.91
C ILE A 236 -0.27 -4.54 21.24
N LYS A 237 0.94 -4.02 21.47
CA LYS A 237 1.19 -3.24 22.72
C LYS A 237 0.38 -1.96 22.72
N ASN A 238 0.42 -1.25 21.63
CA ASN A 238 -0.36 -0.03 21.42
C ASN A 238 -0.39 0.35 19.94
N ILE A 239 -1.34 1.24 19.57
CA ILE A 239 -1.34 2.01 18.33
C ILE A 239 -1.48 3.48 18.71
N ARG A 240 -0.60 4.34 18.16
CA ARG A 240 -0.57 5.79 18.44
C ARG A 240 -0.55 6.58 17.15
N LEU A 241 -1.15 7.76 17.17
CA LEU A 241 -0.93 8.74 16.11
C LEU A 241 0.52 9.22 16.12
N GLY A 242 1.10 9.40 14.96
CA GLY A 242 2.44 9.94 14.84
C GLY A 242 2.60 11.34 15.47
N SER A 243 1.53 12.14 15.50
CA SER A 243 1.51 13.44 16.18
C SER A 243 1.61 13.32 17.71
N GLU A 244 1.24 12.18 18.29
CA GLU A 244 1.28 11.90 19.74
C GLU A 244 2.57 11.18 20.17
N VAL A 245 3.28 10.57 19.21
CA VAL A 245 4.60 9.99 19.47
C VAL A 245 5.59 11.13 19.73
N PRO A 246 6.41 11.06 20.80
CA PRO A 246 7.45 12.06 21.04
C PRO A 246 8.36 12.22 19.82
N GLU A 247 8.76 13.46 19.50
CA GLU A 247 9.56 13.74 18.31
C GLU A 247 10.87 12.92 18.27
N SER A 248 11.49 12.73 19.43
CA SER A 248 12.71 11.91 19.59
C SER A 248 12.52 10.43 19.31
N GLU A 249 11.27 9.94 19.30
CA GLU A 249 10.91 8.54 19.05
C GLU A 249 10.29 8.35 17.66
N ARG A 250 9.98 9.45 16.94
CA ARG A 250 9.45 9.40 15.58
C ARG A 250 10.55 8.96 14.61
N LEU A 251 10.18 8.05 13.73
CA LEU A 251 11.04 7.71 12.61
C LEU A 251 11.10 8.89 11.62
N ALA A 252 12.30 9.30 11.23
CA ALA A 252 12.51 10.32 10.20
C ALA A 252 12.15 9.76 8.81
N LEU A 253 10.87 9.46 8.62
CA LEU A 253 10.34 8.84 7.40
C LEU A 253 10.35 9.78 6.21
N GLN A 254 10.77 9.26 5.07
CA GLN A 254 10.62 9.90 3.76
C GLN A 254 9.96 8.94 2.79
N ILE A 255 9.08 9.47 1.96
CA ILE A 255 8.34 8.74 0.94
C ILE A 255 8.65 9.39 -0.41
N MET A 256 8.96 8.58 -1.42
CA MET A 256 9.23 9.11 -2.77
C MET A 256 7.94 9.70 -3.35
N LYS A 257 8.04 10.93 -3.86
CA LYS A 257 6.95 11.60 -4.56
C LYS A 257 6.65 10.88 -5.86
N THR A 258 5.41 10.48 -6.06
CA THR A 258 5.00 9.70 -7.23
C THR A 258 4.82 10.53 -8.50
N ASP A 259 4.88 11.84 -8.40
CA ASP A 259 4.94 12.81 -9.51
C ASP A 259 6.37 13.27 -9.83
N SER A 260 7.40 12.71 -9.15
CA SER A 260 8.80 13.09 -9.38
C SER A 260 9.41 12.38 -10.61
N PRO A 261 10.38 13.03 -11.29
CA PRO A 261 11.13 12.37 -12.37
C PRO A 261 11.84 11.09 -11.94
N ALA A 262 12.35 11.04 -10.69
CA ALA A 262 13.00 9.85 -10.14
C ALA A 262 12.01 8.68 -10.02
N PHE A 263 10.77 8.94 -9.62
CA PHE A 263 9.73 7.90 -9.57
C PHE A 263 9.38 7.41 -10.98
N ALA A 264 9.23 8.31 -11.95
CA ALA A 264 8.95 7.94 -13.33
C ALA A 264 10.06 7.06 -13.93
N GLU A 265 11.34 7.41 -13.67
CA GLU A 265 12.48 6.59 -14.07
C GLU A 265 12.49 5.22 -13.38
N MET A 266 12.17 5.20 -12.08
CA MET A 266 12.04 3.94 -11.33
C MET A 266 10.95 3.03 -11.91
N VAL A 267 9.78 3.57 -12.24
CA VAL A 267 8.71 2.83 -12.90
C VAL A 267 9.20 2.24 -14.23
N GLU A 268 9.88 3.05 -15.05
CA GLU A 268 10.40 2.60 -16.33
C GLU A 268 11.48 1.49 -16.17
N SER A 269 12.34 1.61 -15.15
CA SER A 269 13.33 0.57 -14.85
C SER A 269 12.69 -0.77 -14.45
N ARG A 270 11.48 -0.74 -13.87
CA ARG A 270 10.70 -1.94 -13.52
C ARG A 270 9.95 -2.51 -14.72
N ARG A 271 9.48 -1.67 -15.63
CA ARG A 271 8.84 -2.08 -16.89
C ARG A 271 9.83 -2.76 -17.84
N ASN A 272 11.02 -2.19 -17.94
CA ASN A 272 12.05 -2.60 -18.86
C ASN A 272 13.33 -3.03 -18.14
N ARG A 273 13.19 -4.05 -17.29
CA ARG A 273 14.35 -4.63 -16.59
C ARG A 273 15.38 -5.08 -17.61
N SER A 274 16.60 -4.63 -17.40
CA SER A 274 17.76 -4.89 -18.27
C SER A 274 18.89 -5.55 -17.48
N GLY A 275 19.94 -5.96 -18.19
CA GLY A 275 21.10 -6.67 -17.64
C GLY A 275 21.14 -8.12 -18.11
N ASP A 276 22.28 -8.77 -17.96
CA ASP A 276 22.56 -10.10 -18.49
C ASP A 276 21.64 -11.22 -17.98
N TRP A 277 21.01 -10.98 -16.84
CA TRP A 277 20.06 -11.93 -16.26
C TRP A 277 18.70 -11.96 -16.98
N PHE A 278 18.29 -10.84 -17.62
CA PHE A 278 16.98 -10.76 -18.28
C PHE A 278 17.09 -11.16 -19.75
N VAL A 279 16.56 -12.32 -20.10
CA VAL A 279 16.50 -12.80 -21.49
C VAL A 279 15.52 -11.98 -22.32
N ARG A 280 14.41 -11.51 -21.69
CA ARG A 280 13.39 -10.66 -22.33
C ARG A 280 12.90 -9.62 -21.36
N THR A 281 12.78 -8.38 -21.83
CA THR A 281 12.09 -7.32 -21.10
C THR A 281 10.57 -7.48 -21.25
N ALA A 282 9.84 -7.21 -20.18
CA ALA A 282 8.38 -7.31 -20.21
C ALA A 282 7.73 -6.16 -21.00
N GLY A 283 8.30 -4.96 -20.95
CA GLY A 283 7.70 -3.73 -21.51
C GLY A 283 6.39 -3.35 -20.80
N TYR A 284 6.15 -3.92 -19.60
CA TYR A 284 4.91 -3.82 -18.86
C TYR A 284 5.15 -3.93 -17.35
N THR A 285 4.34 -3.24 -16.55
CA THR A 285 4.26 -3.46 -15.10
C THR A 285 2.84 -3.29 -14.58
N ASP A 286 2.45 -4.12 -13.63
CA ASP A 286 1.20 -3.97 -12.87
C ASP A 286 1.38 -2.91 -11.78
N VAL A 287 0.32 -2.14 -11.46
CA VAL A 287 0.36 -1.10 -10.42
C VAL A 287 0.77 -1.66 -9.06
N CYS A 288 0.33 -2.87 -8.72
CA CYS A 288 0.68 -3.54 -7.48
C CYS A 288 2.11 -4.08 -7.44
N ASN A 289 2.81 -4.15 -8.58
CA ASN A 289 4.23 -4.49 -8.65
C ASN A 289 5.15 -3.28 -8.49
N ILE A 290 4.58 -2.06 -8.38
CA ILE A 290 5.32 -0.84 -8.10
C ILE A 290 5.16 -0.47 -6.63
N SER A 291 6.10 -0.91 -5.80
CA SER A 291 6.19 -0.42 -4.43
C SER A 291 6.73 1.01 -4.44
N VAL A 292 5.98 1.96 -3.88
CA VAL A 292 6.44 3.34 -3.69
C VAL A 292 7.52 3.33 -2.59
N PRO A 293 8.75 3.79 -2.89
CA PRO A 293 9.84 3.75 -1.93
C PRO A 293 9.55 4.59 -0.69
N SER A 294 9.84 4.01 0.47
CA SER A 294 9.91 4.71 1.75
C SER A 294 11.27 4.41 2.41
N ARG A 295 11.79 5.35 3.19
CA ARG A 295 13.05 5.19 3.91
C ARG A 295 13.02 5.92 5.23
N VAL A 296 13.82 5.46 6.18
CA VAL A 296 14.16 6.23 7.40
C VAL A 296 15.46 6.97 7.12
N GLN A 297 15.42 8.28 7.24
CA GLN A 297 16.62 9.12 7.13
C GLN A 297 17.54 8.83 8.32
N ARG A 298 18.82 8.57 8.05
CA ARG A 298 19.83 8.30 9.08
C ARG A 298 20.48 9.58 9.54
#